data_00084c6ecc61a4ddf38cfda34fda4ed0
#
_entry.id   00084c6ecc61a4ddf38cfda34fda4ed0
#
_cell.length_a   1.000
_cell.length_b   1.000
_cell.length_c   1.000
_cell.angle_alpha   90.00
_cell.angle_beta   90.00
_cell.angle_gamma   90.00
#
_symmetry.space_group_name_H-M   'P 1'
#
loop_
_entity.id
_entity.type
_entity.pdbx_description
1 polymer ?
#
loop_
_entity_poly.entity_id
_entity_poly.type
_entity_poly.pdbx_seq_one_letter_code
_entity_poly.pdbx_strand_id
1 'polypeptide(L)'
;MLYYKKISSPLGEITLRSDGESLTGLWFADDKHYGDKDIQDAQNAELPVFALAEKWLAEYFAGCEPKVNVPLKFTGSDFQESVWKILQKIPYGSLITYGDIACEIAAKRGLARMSAQAVGGAVGRNPLCIIIPCHRVIGADGSLTGYGGGMWRKVRLLEIEKADMSKLTVPTKGTAL
;
A
#
# COMPACT_ATOMS: atom_id res chain seq x y z
N MET A 1 0.61 -18.99 14.23
CA MET A 1 -0.51 -19.40 13.38
C MET A 1 -0.98 -18.18 12.61
N LEU A 2 -1.36 -18.33 11.33
CA LEU A 2 -1.88 -17.22 10.54
C LEU A 2 -3.40 -17.31 10.43
N TYR A 3 -4.03 -16.16 10.38
CA TYR A 3 -5.46 -16.00 10.23
C TYR A 3 -5.77 -15.08 9.06
N TYR A 4 -6.93 -15.25 8.44
CA TYR A 4 -7.40 -14.35 7.41
C TYR A 4 -8.90 -14.08 7.50
N LYS A 5 -9.32 -13.00 6.86
CA LYS A 5 -10.72 -12.64 6.63
C LYS A 5 -10.83 -11.98 5.27
N LYS A 6 -11.85 -12.33 4.49
CA LYS A 6 -12.20 -11.62 3.25
C LYS A 6 -13.36 -10.68 3.51
N ILE A 7 -13.25 -9.46 3.03
CA ILE A 7 -14.25 -8.41 3.21
C ILE A 7 -14.57 -7.73 1.88
N SER A 8 -15.78 -7.22 1.74
CA SER A 8 -16.16 -6.40 0.59
C SER A 8 -15.77 -4.94 0.81
N SER A 9 -15.36 -4.27 -0.26
CA SER A 9 -15.10 -2.83 -0.25
C SER A 9 -15.67 -2.16 -1.51
N PRO A 10 -15.77 -0.81 -1.55
CA PRO A 10 -16.16 -0.08 -2.76
C PRO A 10 -15.25 -0.31 -3.97
N LEU A 11 -14.02 -0.79 -3.74
CA LEU A 11 -13.04 -1.05 -4.79
C LEU A 11 -12.81 -2.55 -5.05
N GLY A 12 -13.66 -3.42 -4.51
CA GLY A 12 -13.59 -4.87 -4.67
C GLY A 12 -13.30 -5.60 -3.35
N GLU A 13 -13.17 -6.93 -3.45
CA GLU A 13 -12.86 -7.77 -2.30
C GLU A 13 -11.43 -7.52 -1.80
N ILE A 14 -11.29 -7.41 -0.49
CA ILE A 14 -10.02 -7.26 0.21
C ILE A 14 -9.81 -8.48 1.10
N THR A 15 -8.60 -9.03 1.08
CA THR A 15 -8.15 -10.03 2.03
C THR A 15 -7.32 -9.36 3.12
N LEU A 16 -7.69 -9.62 4.37
CA LEU A 16 -6.94 -9.26 5.57
C LEU A 16 -6.21 -10.51 6.08
N ARG A 17 -4.95 -10.38 6.50
CA ARG A 17 -4.18 -11.45 7.13
C ARG A 17 -3.57 -10.96 8.44
N SER A 18 -3.50 -11.85 9.44
CA SER A 18 -2.99 -11.54 10.79
C SER A 18 -2.20 -12.70 11.37
N ASP A 19 -1.30 -12.40 12.31
CA ASP A 19 -0.65 -13.38 13.19
C ASP A 19 -1.43 -13.64 14.49
N GLY A 20 -2.60 -13.03 14.64
CA GLY A 20 -3.46 -13.07 15.82
C GLY A 20 -3.50 -11.76 16.59
N GLU A 21 -2.44 -10.97 16.55
CA GLU A 21 -2.30 -9.70 17.27
C GLU A 21 -2.21 -8.49 16.34
N SER A 22 -1.44 -8.63 15.25
CA SER A 22 -1.16 -7.57 14.29
C SER A 22 -1.70 -7.91 12.91
N LEU A 23 -2.08 -6.90 12.14
CA LEU A 23 -2.35 -7.04 10.71
C LEU A 23 -1.02 -7.23 9.97
N THR A 24 -0.90 -8.35 9.26
CA THR A 24 0.31 -8.73 8.51
C THR A 24 0.12 -8.70 7.01
N GLY A 25 -1.10 -8.49 6.55
CA GLY A 25 -1.42 -8.36 5.13
C GLY A 25 -2.78 -7.73 4.89
N LEU A 26 -2.86 -6.92 3.83
CA LEU A 26 -4.07 -6.33 3.28
C LEU A 26 -3.87 -6.14 1.78
N TRP A 27 -4.64 -6.83 0.95
CA TRP A 27 -4.55 -6.72 -0.51
C TRP A 27 -5.89 -6.98 -1.19
N PHE A 28 -6.04 -6.51 -2.41
CA PHE A 28 -7.21 -6.80 -3.24
C PHE A 28 -7.12 -8.22 -3.82
N ALA A 29 -8.26 -8.85 -4.10
CA ALA A 29 -8.34 -10.24 -4.57
C ALA A 29 -7.55 -10.50 -5.88
N ASP A 30 -7.40 -9.48 -6.74
CA ASP A 30 -6.69 -9.52 -8.02
C ASP A 30 -5.32 -8.81 -7.97
N ASP A 31 -4.70 -8.70 -6.79
CA ASP A 31 -3.36 -8.11 -6.64
C ASP A 31 -2.31 -8.95 -7.39
N LYS A 32 -1.33 -8.25 -8.00
CA LYS A 32 -0.27 -8.89 -8.80
C LYS A 32 0.72 -9.70 -7.97
N HIS A 33 0.88 -9.39 -6.70
CA HIS A 33 1.91 -9.96 -5.83
C HIS A 33 1.36 -10.88 -4.75
N TYR A 34 0.12 -10.65 -4.30
CA TYR A 34 -0.53 -11.35 -3.20
C TYR A 34 -1.82 -12.01 -3.67
N GLY A 35 -2.25 -13.06 -2.98
CA GLY A 35 -3.46 -13.79 -3.33
C GLY A 35 -3.71 -14.99 -2.41
N ASP A 36 -4.52 -15.94 -2.86
CA ASP A 36 -4.91 -17.11 -2.06
C ASP A 36 -3.73 -17.97 -1.61
N LYS A 37 -2.63 -17.98 -2.37
CA LYS A 37 -1.37 -18.64 -1.97
C LYS A 37 -0.80 -18.12 -0.64
N ASP A 38 -1.07 -16.86 -0.31
CA ASP A 38 -0.55 -16.18 0.89
C ASP A 38 -1.40 -16.46 2.14
N ILE A 39 -2.53 -17.15 1.97
CA ILE A 39 -3.45 -17.55 3.04
C ILE A 39 -3.77 -19.06 3.04
N GLN A 40 -3.11 -19.87 2.19
CA GLN A 40 -3.40 -21.31 2.07
C GLN A 40 -3.27 -22.08 3.39
N ASP A 41 -2.35 -21.64 4.28
CA ASP A 41 -2.11 -22.24 5.59
C ASP A 41 -2.71 -21.38 6.73
N ALA A 42 -3.55 -20.41 6.40
CA ALA A 42 -4.20 -19.53 7.37
C ALA A 42 -5.63 -20.00 7.67
N GLN A 43 -6.10 -19.75 8.88
CA GLN A 43 -7.47 -20.05 9.30
C GLN A 43 -8.35 -18.83 9.10
N ASN A 44 -9.55 -19.06 8.55
CA ASN A 44 -10.59 -18.02 8.52
C ASN A 44 -11.07 -17.78 9.95
N ALA A 45 -11.02 -16.53 10.42
CA ALA A 45 -11.37 -16.18 11.79
C ALA A 45 -11.87 -14.73 11.91
N GLU A 46 -12.64 -14.49 12.96
CA GLU A 46 -12.97 -13.15 13.42
C GLU A 46 -11.98 -12.77 14.54
N LEU A 47 -11.21 -11.70 14.30
CA LEU A 47 -10.21 -11.22 15.25
C LEU A 47 -10.42 -9.73 15.57
N PRO A 48 -10.07 -9.28 16.78
CA PRO A 48 -10.14 -7.86 17.11
C PRO A 48 -9.37 -6.96 16.16
N VAL A 49 -8.20 -7.39 15.68
CA VAL A 49 -7.39 -6.63 14.71
C VAL A 49 -8.09 -6.49 13.36
N PHE A 50 -8.88 -7.46 12.93
CA PHE A 50 -9.68 -7.35 11.71
C PHE A 50 -10.81 -6.34 11.89
N ALA A 51 -11.48 -6.33 13.04
CA ALA A 51 -12.49 -5.31 13.34
C ALA A 51 -11.89 -3.88 13.35
N LEU A 52 -10.68 -3.71 13.87
CA LEU A 52 -9.96 -2.43 13.78
C LEU A 52 -9.63 -2.05 12.34
N ALA A 53 -9.17 -3.00 11.53
CA ALA A 53 -8.88 -2.76 10.10
C ALA A 53 -10.15 -2.41 9.30
N GLU A 54 -11.26 -3.10 9.55
CA GLU A 54 -12.55 -2.81 8.93
C GLU A 54 -13.05 -1.40 9.30
N LYS A 55 -12.93 -1.02 10.56
CA LYS A 55 -13.28 0.34 11.01
C LYS A 55 -12.40 1.38 10.34
N TRP A 56 -11.10 1.15 10.27
CA TRP A 56 -10.14 2.02 9.58
C TRP A 56 -10.52 2.19 8.11
N LEU A 57 -10.81 1.09 7.41
CA LEU A 57 -11.21 1.10 6.01
C LEU A 57 -12.55 1.80 5.79
N ALA A 58 -13.52 1.64 6.71
CA ALA A 58 -14.81 2.32 6.63
C ALA A 58 -14.64 3.84 6.72
N GLU A 59 -13.81 4.34 7.65
CA GLU A 59 -13.47 5.77 7.74
C GLU A 59 -12.77 6.25 6.46
N TYR A 60 -11.81 5.48 5.96
CA TYR A 60 -11.06 5.79 4.75
C TYR A 60 -11.97 5.91 3.51
N PHE A 61 -12.81 4.91 3.26
CA PHE A 61 -13.72 4.91 2.10
C PHE A 61 -14.86 5.94 2.23
N ALA A 62 -15.13 6.43 3.42
CA ALA A 62 -16.00 7.60 3.64
C ALA A 62 -15.32 8.94 3.29
N GLY A 63 -14.06 8.93 2.86
CA GLY A 63 -13.29 10.13 2.50
C GLY A 63 -12.73 10.90 3.70
N CYS A 64 -12.59 10.22 4.83
CA CYS A 64 -11.99 10.75 6.04
C CYS A 64 -10.59 10.18 6.25
N GLU A 65 -9.67 10.99 6.76
CA GLU A 65 -8.40 10.47 7.25
C GLU A 65 -8.65 9.60 8.49
N PRO A 66 -8.37 8.26 8.42
CA PRO A 66 -8.67 7.39 9.54
C PRO A 66 -7.82 7.69 10.76
N LYS A 67 -8.44 7.61 11.95
CA LYS A 67 -7.77 7.83 13.23
C LYS A 67 -7.66 6.56 14.07
N VAL A 68 -8.25 5.47 13.62
CA VAL A 68 -8.15 4.17 14.28
C VAL A 68 -6.71 3.68 14.21
N ASN A 69 -6.14 3.29 15.34
CA ASN A 69 -4.83 2.67 15.37
C ASN A 69 -4.97 1.17 15.12
N VAL A 70 -4.45 0.70 13.99
CA VAL A 70 -4.38 -0.73 13.65
C VAL A 70 -2.95 -1.20 13.91
N PRO A 71 -2.74 -2.20 14.78
CA PRO A 71 -1.41 -2.76 14.97
C PRO A 71 -0.95 -3.45 13.70
N LEU A 72 0.18 -2.98 13.14
CA LEU A 72 0.75 -3.47 11.88
C LEU A 72 2.05 -4.21 12.15
N LYS A 73 2.24 -5.31 11.42
CA LYS A 73 3.51 -6.03 11.37
C LYS A 73 3.77 -6.49 9.95
N PHE A 74 4.91 -6.13 9.43
CA PHE A 74 5.34 -6.56 8.10
C PHE A 74 6.78 -7.05 8.17
N THR A 75 7.09 -7.99 7.30
CA THR A 75 8.43 -8.59 7.20
C THR A 75 8.84 -8.57 5.73
N GLY A 76 10.02 -8.08 5.49
CA GLY A 76 10.63 -8.01 4.18
C GLY A 76 12.15 -7.95 4.29
N SER A 77 12.84 -7.67 3.19
CA SER A 77 14.26 -7.33 3.26
C SER A 77 14.44 -5.96 3.96
N ASP A 78 15.62 -5.71 4.53
CA ASP A 78 15.95 -4.41 5.17
C ASP A 78 15.64 -3.22 4.25
N PHE A 79 15.83 -3.41 2.94
CA PHE A 79 15.53 -2.40 1.95
C PHE A 79 14.01 -2.18 1.82
N GLN A 80 13.22 -3.24 1.68
CA GLN A 80 11.77 -3.16 1.59
C GLN A 80 11.16 -2.52 2.83
N GLU A 81 11.58 -2.95 4.01
CA GLU A 81 11.10 -2.35 5.27
C GLU A 81 11.46 -0.87 5.40
N SER A 82 12.65 -0.48 4.93
CA SER A 82 13.06 0.93 4.90
C SER A 82 12.14 1.76 4.00
N VAL A 83 11.77 1.22 2.83
CA VAL A 83 10.82 1.88 1.92
C VAL A 83 9.44 1.97 2.58
N TRP A 84 8.89 0.87 3.12
CA TRP A 84 7.55 0.87 3.72
C TRP A 84 7.43 1.79 4.94
N LYS A 85 8.50 1.94 5.73
CA LYS A 85 8.57 2.92 6.83
C LYS A 85 8.52 4.37 6.35
N ILE A 86 9.05 4.65 5.16
CA ILE A 86 8.90 5.97 4.52
C ILE A 86 7.46 6.16 4.04
N LEU A 87 6.87 5.15 3.38
CA LEU A 87 5.49 5.22 2.92
C LEU A 87 4.51 5.56 4.05
N GLN A 88 4.67 4.95 5.24
CA GLN A 88 3.81 5.22 6.40
C GLN A 88 3.80 6.69 6.85
N LYS A 89 4.82 7.46 6.49
CA LYS A 89 4.94 8.88 6.86
C LYS A 89 4.34 9.84 5.84
N ILE A 90 3.91 9.34 4.68
CA ILE A 90 3.30 10.19 3.65
C ILE A 90 1.92 10.62 4.14
N PRO A 91 1.67 11.94 4.32
CA PRO A 91 0.38 12.41 4.81
C PRO A 91 -0.78 12.05 3.87
N TYR A 92 -1.97 11.96 4.43
CA TYR A 92 -3.22 11.78 3.69
C TYR A 92 -3.40 12.86 2.63
N GLY A 93 -3.72 12.46 1.40
CA GLY A 93 -3.86 13.39 0.27
C GLY A 93 -2.56 13.95 -0.31
N SER A 94 -1.40 13.58 0.24
CA SER A 94 -0.10 14.04 -0.26
C SER A 94 0.51 13.01 -1.22
N LEU A 95 1.43 13.49 -2.06
CA LEU A 95 2.14 12.69 -3.05
C LEU A 95 3.65 12.79 -2.83
N ILE A 96 4.36 11.73 -3.16
CA ILE A 96 5.83 11.67 -3.17
C ILE A 96 6.30 10.94 -4.42
N THR A 97 7.48 11.26 -4.93
CA THR A 97 8.02 10.52 -6.09
C THR A 97 8.88 9.34 -5.65
N TYR A 98 9.04 8.35 -6.54
CA TYR A 98 10.02 7.26 -6.33
C TYR A 98 11.44 7.80 -6.15
N GLY A 99 11.78 8.90 -6.83
CA GLY A 99 13.06 9.58 -6.71
C GLY A 99 13.28 10.19 -5.32
N ASP A 100 12.26 10.82 -4.74
CA ASP A 100 12.35 11.39 -3.40
C ASP A 100 12.61 10.32 -2.34
N ILE A 101 11.91 9.18 -2.44
CA ILE A 101 12.14 8.03 -1.56
C ILE A 101 13.56 7.50 -1.75
N ALA A 102 14.02 7.38 -3.00
CA ALA A 102 15.39 6.93 -3.30
C ALA A 102 16.44 7.86 -2.70
N CYS A 103 16.26 9.19 -2.78
CA CYS A 103 17.14 10.18 -2.16
C CYS A 103 17.15 10.04 -0.62
N GLU A 104 15.99 9.87 0.01
CA GLU A 104 15.91 9.69 1.46
C GLU A 104 16.64 8.42 1.93
N ILE A 105 16.48 7.30 1.21
CA ILE A 105 17.18 6.05 1.54
C ILE A 105 18.68 6.17 1.32
N ALA A 106 19.10 6.79 0.21
CA ALA A 106 20.53 7.03 -0.06
C ALA A 106 21.18 7.83 1.07
N ALA A 107 20.53 8.92 1.49
CA ALA A 107 21.03 9.75 2.60
C ALA A 107 21.14 8.96 3.91
N LYS A 108 20.11 8.18 4.27
CA LYS A 108 20.14 7.36 5.49
C LYS A 108 21.19 6.26 5.49
N ARG A 109 21.56 5.75 4.32
CA ARG A 109 22.55 4.68 4.15
C ARG A 109 23.96 5.20 3.82
N GLY A 110 24.16 6.50 3.73
CA GLY A 110 25.43 7.10 3.33
C GLY A 110 25.84 6.74 1.89
N LEU A 111 24.86 6.52 0.99
CA LEU A 111 25.10 6.21 -0.41
C LEU A 111 25.03 7.47 -1.26
N ALA A 112 25.83 7.53 -2.33
CA ALA A 112 25.81 8.65 -3.26
C ALA A 112 24.46 8.78 -3.99
N ARG A 113 23.82 7.63 -4.28
CA ARG A 113 22.47 7.56 -4.90
C ARG A 113 21.84 6.19 -4.69
N MET A 114 20.51 6.13 -4.86
CA MET A 114 19.70 4.92 -4.87
C MET A 114 18.86 4.89 -6.15
N SER A 115 18.60 3.69 -6.66
CA SER A 115 17.78 3.49 -7.84
C SER A 115 16.29 3.70 -7.52
N ALA A 116 15.63 4.62 -8.23
CA ALA A 116 14.18 4.79 -8.18
C ALA A 116 13.43 3.53 -8.64
N GLN A 117 13.99 2.76 -9.56
CA GLN A 117 13.44 1.49 -10.01
C GLN A 117 13.45 0.43 -8.88
N ALA A 118 14.53 0.35 -8.10
CA ALA A 118 14.60 -0.53 -6.94
C ALA A 118 13.55 -0.15 -5.89
N VAL A 119 13.38 1.16 -5.65
CA VAL A 119 12.30 1.68 -4.79
C VAL A 119 10.93 1.26 -5.32
N GLY A 120 10.68 1.41 -6.62
CA GLY A 120 9.43 0.98 -7.27
C GLY A 120 9.14 -0.50 -7.05
N GLY A 121 10.15 -1.36 -7.13
CA GLY A 121 10.03 -2.79 -6.83
C GLY A 121 9.62 -3.05 -5.37
N ALA A 122 10.18 -2.32 -4.41
CA ALA A 122 9.83 -2.44 -3.01
C ALA A 122 8.42 -1.88 -2.71
N VAL A 123 8.06 -0.73 -3.31
CA VAL A 123 6.72 -0.13 -3.22
C VAL A 123 5.65 -1.10 -3.74
N GLY A 124 5.89 -1.73 -4.89
CA GLY A 124 4.95 -2.70 -5.48
C GLY A 124 4.75 -3.97 -4.65
N ARG A 125 5.68 -4.30 -3.76
CA ARG A 125 5.59 -5.46 -2.84
C ARG A 125 5.08 -5.11 -1.45
N ASN A 126 4.48 -3.93 -1.28
CA ASN A 126 3.85 -3.55 -0.02
C ASN A 126 2.77 -4.58 0.39
N PRO A 127 2.90 -5.24 1.56
CA PRO A 127 1.95 -6.27 1.98
C PRO A 127 0.67 -5.70 2.59
N LEU A 128 0.61 -4.40 2.87
CA LEU A 128 -0.47 -3.74 3.59
C LEU A 128 -1.01 -2.55 2.77
N CYS A 129 -1.56 -2.85 1.59
CA CYS A 129 -2.12 -1.85 0.70
C CYS A 129 -3.10 -0.91 1.43
N ILE A 130 -3.23 0.31 0.97
CA ILE A 130 -4.05 1.40 1.51
C ILE A 130 -3.53 1.90 2.86
N ILE A 131 -3.40 1.06 3.89
CA ILE A 131 -2.91 1.48 5.22
C ILE A 131 -1.45 1.94 5.13
N ILE A 132 -0.60 1.19 4.42
CA ILE A 132 0.72 1.69 3.98
C ILE A 132 0.52 2.25 2.57
N PRO A 133 0.54 3.58 2.40
CA PRO A 133 -0.04 4.24 1.24
C PRO A 133 0.86 4.24 0.00
N CYS A 134 1.12 3.07 -0.58
CA CYS A 134 1.89 2.94 -1.81
C CYS A 134 1.22 3.63 -3.02
N HIS A 135 -0.10 3.86 -2.97
CA HIS A 135 -0.83 4.63 -3.98
C HIS A 135 -0.44 6.11 -4.04
N ARG A 136 0.19 6.67 -2.98
CA ARG A 136 0.69 8.06 -2.93
C ARG A 136 2.04 8.26 -3.61
N VAL A 137 2.64 7.18 -4.14
CA VAL A 137 3.94 7.27 -4.85
C VAL A 137 3.71 7.38 -6.34
N ILE A 138 4.36 8.37 -6.96
CA ILE A 138 4.19 8.71 -8.38
C ILE A 138 5.54 8.80 -9.10
N GLY A 139 5.53 8.78 -10.43
CA GLY A 139 6.71 9.09 -11.24
C GLY A 139 7.11 10.56 -11.13
N ALA A 140 8.37 10.88 -11.40
CA ALA A 140 8.90 12.25 -11.36
C ALA A 140 8.23 13.19 -12.38
N ASP A 141 7.68 12.64 -13.45
CA ASP A 141 6.91 13.34 -14.49
C ASP A 141 5.41 13.46 -14.18
N GLY A 142 4.98 13.05 -12.98
CA GLY A 142 3.57 12.99 -12.59
C GLY A 142 2.84 11.74 -13.07
N SER A 143 3.53 10.77 -13.67
CA SER A 143 2.88 9.56 -14.15
C SER A 143 2.48 8.64 -12.99
N LEU A 144 1.23 8.14 -13.03
CA LEU A 144 0.71 7.15 -12.11
C LEU A 144 1.19 5.77 -12.57
N THR A 145 2.32 5.30 -12.04
CA THR A 145 2.90 4.02 -12.39
C THR A 145 2.85 3.03 -11.24
N GLY A 146 2.72 1.75 -11.57
CA GLY A 146 3.00 0.65 -10.67
C GLY A 146 2.12 0.56 -9.41
N TYR A 147 0.93 -0.01 -9.53
CA TYR A 147 0.10 -0.37 -8.38
C TYR A 147 -0.33 -1.84 -8.48
N GLY A 148 0.03 -2.66 -7.48
CA GLY A 148 -0.28 -4.10 -7.47
C GLY A 148 -1.78 -4.40 -7.57
N GLY A 149 -2.61 -3.59 -6.93
CA GLY A 149 -4.06 -3.67 -6.99
C GLY A 149 -4.70 -3.08 -8.25
N GLY A 150 -3.93 -2.71 -9.28
CA GLY A 150 -4.43 -2.14 -10.52
C GLY A 150 -4.52 -0.62 -10.55
N MET A 151 -4.22 -0.04 -11.70
CA MET A 151 -4.11 1.41 -11.89
C MET A 151 -5.41 2.16 -11.55
N TRP A 152 -6.55 1.61 -11.94
CA TRP A 152 -7.84 2.24 -11.67
C TRP A 152 -8.11 2.43 -10.16
N ARG A 153 -7.66 1.48 -9.31
CA ARG A 153 -7.75 1.62 -7.86
C ARG A 153 -6.83 2.70 -7.33
N LYS A 154 -5.61 2.81 -7.87
CA LYS A 154 -4.70 3.90 -7.50
C LYS A 154 -5.35 5.26 -7.73
N VAL A 155 -5.96 5.46 -8.89
CA VAL A 155 -6.71 6.69 -9.22
C VAL A 155 -7.84 6.92 -8.20
N ARG A 156 -8.67 5.88 -7.95
CA ARG A 156 -9.81 6.01 -7.03
C ARG A 156 -9.38 6.31 -5.58
N LEU A 157 -8.29 5.70 -5.11
CA LEU A 157 -7.74 5.98 -3.78
C LEU A 157 -7.27 7.44 -3.66
N LEU A 158 -6.58 7.96 -4.67
CA LEU A 158 -6.17 9.36 -4.71
C LEU A 158 -7.35 10.33 -4.78
N GLU A 159 -8.41 9.99 -5.51
CA GLU A 159 -9.66 10.76 -5.55
C GLU A 159 -10.36 10.79 -4.18
N ILE A 160 -10.44 9.64 -3.49
CA ILE A 160 -11.01 9.54 -2.13
C ILE A 160 -10.24 10.49 -1.18
N GLU A 161 -8.92 10.53 -1.29
CA GLU A 161 -8.06 11.38 -0.48
C GLU A 161 -8.08 12.86 -0.91
N LYS A 162 -8.75 13.18 -2.01
CA LYS A 162 -8.76 14.53 -2.62
C LYS A 162 -7.35 15.04 -2.93
N ALA A 163 -6.45 14.14 -3.31
CA ALA A 163 -5.11 14.51 -3.74
C ALA A 163 -5.16 15.42 -4.99
N ASP A 164 -4.19 16.30 -5.13
CA ASP A 164 -4.09 17.14 -6.32
C ASP A 164 -3.68 16.31 -7.55
N MET A 165 -4.67 16.01 -8.38
CA MET A 165 -4.52 15.22 -9.59
C MET A 165 -4.21 16.05 -10.84
N SER A 166 -4.13 17.38 -10.73
CA SER A 166 -4.03 18.31 -11.87
C SER A 166 -2.79 18.11 -12.76
N LYS A 167 -1.71 17.57 -12.18
CA LYS A 167 -0.44 17.30 -12.87
C LYS A 167 -0.16 15.82 -13.07
N LEU A 168 -1.15 14.96 -12.79
CA LEU A 168 -0.98 13.51 -12.89
C LEU A 168 -1.45 13.00 -14.23
N THR A 169 -0.74 12.00 -14.74
CA THR A 169 -1.09 11.32 -15.99
C THR A 169 -1.23 9.82 -15.76
N VAL A 170 -2.30 9.24 -16.31
CA VAL A 170 -2.50 7.79 -16.29
C VAL A 170 -1.85 7.21 -17.54
N PRO A 171 -0.85 6.30 -17.42
CA PRO A 171 -0.24 5.69 -18.57
C PRO A 171 -1.26 4.82 -19.34
N THR A 172 -1.26 4.95 -20.66
CA THR A 172 -2.16 4.19 -21.56
C THR A 172 -1.45 3.01 -22.24
N LYS A 173 -0.12 2.92 -22.12
CA LYS A 173 0.71 1.88 -22.72
C LYS A 173 1.88 1.52 -21.79
N GLY A 174 2.39 0.29 -21.94
CA GLY A 174 3.61 -0.18 -21.28
C GLY A 174 3.37 -1.06 -20.07
N THR A 175 4.45 -1.48 -19.41
CA THR A 175 4.45 -2.36 -18.21
C THR A 175 4.01 -1.66 -16.94
N ALA A 176 3.68 -0.39 -17.02
CA ALA A 176 3.25 0.44 -15.89
C ALA A 176 1.74 0.34 -15.58
N LEU A 177 0.99 -0.42 -16.39
CA LEU A 177 -0.45 -0.67 -16.22
C LEU A 177 -0.71 -1.84 -15.30
#